data_08bb04c081a86ffe8d459c23584cdc1d
#
_entry.id   08bb04c081a86ffe8d459c23584cdc1d
#
_cell.length_a   1.000
_cell.length_b   1.000
_cell.length_c   1.000
_cell.angle_alpha   90.00
_cell.angle_beta   90.00
_cell.angle_gamma   90.00
#
_symmetry.space_group_name_H-M   'P 1'
#
loop_
_entity.id
_entity.type
_entity.pdbx_description
1 polymer ?
#
loop_
_entity_poly.entity_id
_entity_poly.type
_entity_poly.pdbx_seq_one_letter_code
_entity_poly.pdbx_strand_id
1 'polypeptide(L)'
;HDHSFDDMVTDDPYPMYEHWFVCAVRKDYQDYPENFPEDYNPYPQPTHRCTIEGSDLQPMVTSKDVLHGLPEPEDAFDLSQQIYSKAKYLGNGSQGQTEVRLDYVAPTIRSEHHGNIEFRRLSAEHGGTHIEELAMGMQERRLTPRECALIQTFPPDYQFVMKNGNSRGFLLSSSSAYKIIGNAVPPVLAYHIARRLEEVWSLYFGA
;
A
#
# COMPACT_ATOMS: atom_id res chain seq x y z
N HIS A 1 -20.93 -8.28 20.77
CA HIS A 1 -21.07 -9.18 19.62
C HIS A 1 -19.80 -9.06 18.81
N ASP A 2 -19.02 -10.14 18.88
CA ASP A 2 -17.81 -10.32 18.09
C ASP A 2 -18.25 -10.61 16.64
N HIS A 3 -18.13 -9.61 15.76
CA HIS A 3 -18.28 -9.85 14.33
C HIS A 3 -16.95 -10.40 13.82
N SER A 4 -16.97 -11.63 13.31
CA SER A 4 -15.82 -12.25 12.72
C SER A 4 -15.43 -11.50 11.43
N PHE A 5 -14.15 -11.52 11.10
CA PHE A 5 -13.57 -10.85 9.93
C PHE A 5 -14.17 -11.37 8.60
N ASP A 6 -14.78 -12.56 8.62
CA ASP A 6 -15.37 -13.25 7.47
C ASP A 6 -16.75 -12.68 7.06
N ASP A 7 -17.43 -11.94 7.95
CA ASP A 7 -18.74 -11.33 7.65
C ASP A 7 -18.60 -10.02 6.84
N MET A 8 -17.38 -9.59 6.51
CA MET A 8 -17.09 -8.33 5.80
C MET A 8 -16.82 -8.50 4.30
N VAL A 9 -17.00 -9.69 3.74
CA VAL A 9 -16.98 -9.88 2.29
C VAL A 9 -18.33 -9.49 1.74
N THR A 10 -18.55 -8.19 1.57
CA THR A 10 -19.66 -7.67 0.76
C THR A 10 -19.17 -7.54 -0.69
N ASP A 11 -20.06 -7.76 -1.66
CA ASP A 11 -19.86 -7.51 -3.09
C ASP A 11 -19.69 -6.00 -3.41
N ASP A 12 -19.22 -5.21 -2.43
CA ASP A 12 -18.98 -3.78 -2.54
C ASP A 12 -17.65 -3.57 -3.28
N PRO A 13 -17.63 -2.84 -4.40
CA PRO A 13 -16.41 -2.61 -5.20
C PRO A 13 -15.38 -1.71 -4.52
N TYR A 14 -15.63 -1.26 -3.28
CA TYR A 14 -14.72 -0.38 -2.55
C TYR A 14 -13.74 -1.16 -1.67
N PRO A 15 -12.44 -0.83 -1.69
CA PRO A 15 -11.44 -1.56 -0.91
C PRO A 15 -11.66 -1.39 0.61
N MET A 16 -11.36 -2.43 1.37
CA MET A 16 -11.54 -2.60 2.83
C MET A 16 -11.13 -1.41 3.72
N TYR A 17 -10.37 -0.46 3.22
CA TYR A 17 -9.90 0.71 3.99
C TYR A 17 -11.02 1.71 4.33
N GLU A 18 -12.08 1.78 3.55
CA GLU A 18 -13.21 2.67 3.82
C GLU A 18 -14.01 2.21 5.04
N HIS A 19 -14.15 0.90 5.26
CA HIS A 19 -14.92 0.37 6.37
C HIS A 19 -14.36 0.74 7.77
N TRP A 20 -13.04 0.76 7.94
CA TRP A 20 -12.44 1.13 9.23
C TRP A 20 -12.68 2.59 9.60
N PHE A 21 -12.56 3.49 8.64
CA PHE A 21 -12.82 4.91 8.87
C PHE A 21 -14.31 5.17 9.08
N VAL A 22 -15.19 4.52 8.30
CA VAL A 22 -16.66 4.57 8.47
C VAL A 22 -17.07 4.10 9.85
N CYS A 23 -16.52 2.98 10.33
CA CYS A 23 -16.87 2.46 11.64
C CYS A 23 -16.43 3.37 12.79
N ALA A 24 -15.26 4.01 12.70
CA ALA A 24 -14.80 4.95 13.71
C ALA A 24 -15.70 6.21 13.78
N VAL A 25 -16.05 6.78 12.64
CA VAL A 25 -16.92 7.96 12.56
C VAL A 25 -18.38 7.60 12.88
N ARG A 26 -18.90 6.47 12.37
CA ARG A 26 -20.28 6.03 12.64
C ARG A 26 -20.57 5.71 14.11
N LYS A 27 -19.60 5.26 14.88
CA LYS A 27 -19.82 4.93 16.29
C LYS A 27 -20.22 6.14 17.12
N ASP A 28 -19.70 7.31 16.77
CA ASP A 28 -20.04 8.58 17.41
C ASP A 28 -21.31 9.21 16.82
N TYR A 29 -21.81 8.68 15.70
CA TYR A 29 -22.97 9.17 14.96
C TYR A 29 -24.20 8.25 15.01
N GLN A 30 -24.32 7.34 15.96
CA GLN A 30 -25.47 6.44 16.11
C GLN A 30 -26.80 7.16 16.32
N ASP A 31 -26.77 8.46 16.61
CA ASP A 31 -27.94 9.31 16.84
C ASP A 31 -28.32 10.18 15.62
N TYR A 32 -27.66 10.03 14.46
CA TYR A 32 -27.96 10.81 13.28
C TYR A 32 -29.10 10.20 12.47
N PRO A 33 -30.03 11.03 11.95
CA PRO A 33 -31.17 10.56 11.20
C PRO A 33 -30.79 9.89 9.88
N GLU A 34 -31.63 8.97 9.41
CA GLU A 34 -31.47 8.17 8.18
C GLU A 34 -31.27 8.99 6.88
N ASN A 35 -31.41 10.33 6.95
CA ASN A 35 -31.24 11.28 5.85
C ASN A 35 -30.07 12.23 6.13
N PHE A 36 -28.86 11.69 6.28
CA PHE A 36 -27.67 12.52 6.35
C PHE A 36 -27.43 13.20 4.99
N PRO A 37 -27.38 14.54 4.90
CA PRO A 37 -27.14 15.20 3.63
C PRO A 37 -25.80 14.76 3.03
N GLU A 38 -25.78 14.52 1.71
CA GLU A 38 -24.57 14.14 0.97
C GLU A 38 -23.40 15.09 1.25
N ASP A 39 -23.68 16.38 1.44
CA ASP A 39 -22.69 17.42 1.75
C ASP A 39 -21.93 17.16 3.06
N TYR A 40 -22.52 16.41 3.98
CA TYR A 40 -21.89 16.07 5.27
C TYR A 40 -21.02 14.81 5.19
N ASN A 41 -20.96 14.16 4.03
CA ASN A 41 -20.13 12.96 3.89
C ASN A 41 -18.65 13.30 4.12
N PRO A 42 -17.99 12.74 5.18
CA PRO A 42 -16.58 13.02 5.50
C PRO A 42 -15.59 12.31 4.57
N TYR A 43 -16.10 11.45 3.67
CA TYR A 43 -15.24 10.71 2.75
C TYR A 43 -14.83 11.56 1.55
N PRO A 44 -13.56 11.48 1.13
CA PRO A 44 -13.14 12.08 -0.13
C PRO A 44 -13.87 11.41 -1.30
N GLN A 45 -14.23 12.20 -2.30
CA GLN A 45 -14.79 11.66 -3.53
C GLN A 45 -13.71 10.85 -4.29
N PRO A 46 -14.08 9.74 -4.92
CA PRO A 46 -13.16 8.97 -5.74
C PRO A 46 -12.56 9.83 -6.87
N THR A 47 -11.25 9.77 -7.04
CA THR A 47 -10.53 10.46 -8.12
C THR A 47 -10.10 9.51 -9.24
N HIS A 48 -9.94 8.24 -8.92
CA HIS A 48 -9.51 7.20 -9.84
C HIS A 48 -10.52 6.04 -9.83
N ARG A 49 -10.66 5.40 -10.98
CA ARG A 49 -11.48 4.19 -11.10
C ARG A 49 -10.69 2.97 -10.62
N CYS A 50 -11.38 2.01 -10.03
CA CYS A 50 -10.81 0.71 -9.64
C CYS A 50 -10.97 -0.37 -10.73
N THR A 51 -11.64 -0.06 -11.84
CA THR A 51 -11.82 -0.96 -12.98
C THR A 51 -11.16 -0.40 -14.24
N ILE A 52 -10.85 -1.29 -15.20
CA ILE A 52 -10.18 -0.91 -16.46
C ILE A 52 -11.13 -0.09 -17.35
N GLU A 53 -12.46 -0.24 -17.22
CA GLU A 53 -13.46 0.40 -18.09
C GLU A 53 -14.54 1.15 -17.31
N GLY A 54 -15.09 2.19 -17.91
CA GLY A 54 -16.48 2.58 -17.69
C GLY A 54 -16.76 3.76 -16.75
N SER A 55 -15.79 4.62 -16.38
CA SER A 55 -16.11 5.86 -15.63
C SER A 55 -15.31 7.06 -16.14
N ASP A 56 -15.84 8.28 -15.89
CA ASP A 56 -15.16 9.56 -16.18
C ASP A 56 -13.96 9.83 -15.25
N LEU A 57 -13.73 8.95 -14.26
CA LEU A 57 -12.62 9.04 -13.34
C LEU A 57 -11.29 8.71 -14.04
N GLN A 58 -10.20 9.20 -13.45
CA GLN A 58 -8.86 8.91 -13.96
C GLN A 58 -8.57 7.40 -13.93
N PRO A 59 -7.72 6.89 -14.83
CA PRO A 59 -7.27 5.50 -14.76
C PRO A 59 -6.64 5.17 -13.41
N MET A 60 -6.77 3.91 -12.97
CA MET A 60 -6.04 3.44 -11.79
C MET A 60 -4.53 3.61 -11.97
N VAL A 61 -3.84 3.93 -10.89
CA VAL A 61 -2.38 3.93 -10.85
C VAL A 61 -1.91 2.50 -10.63
N THR A 62 -1.18 1.95 -11.59
CA THR A 62 -0.71 0.55 -11.54
C THR A 62 0.62 0.41 -10.79
N SER A 63 0.94 -0.82 -10.36
CA SER A 63 2.25 -1.10 -9.79
C SER A 63 3.39 -0.76 -10.75
N LYS A 64 3.17 -0.93 -12.08
CA LYS A 64 4.14 -0.54 -13.11
C LYS A 64 4.41 0.96 -13.07
N ASP A 65 3.36 1.78 -12.97
CA ASP A 65 3.51 3.25 -12.94
C ASP A 65 4.32 3.70 -11.72
N VAL A 66 4.06 3.09 -10.56
CA VAL A 66 4.72 3.43 -9.29
C VAL A 66 6.17 2.96 -9.25
N LEU A 67 6.47 1.79 -9.81
CA LEU A 67 7.79 1.16 -9.75
C LEU A 67 8.68 1.50 -10.96
N HIS A 68 8.14 2.25 -11.92
CA HIS A 68 8.87 2.63 -13.13
C HIS A 68 10.11 3.46 -12.80
N GLY A 69 11.23 3.13 -13.45
CA GLY A 69 12.48 3.91 -13.34
C GLY A 69 13.27 3.67 -12.07
N LEU A 70 12.81 2.81 -11.16
CA LEU A 70 13.63 2.41 -10.02
C LEU A 70 14.78 1.50 -10.48
N PRO A 71 16.00 1.74 -10.02
CA PRO A 71 17.12 0.83 -10.29
C PRO A 71 16.92 -0.49 -9.54
N GLU A 72 17.52 -1.56 -10.06
CA GLU A 72 17.64 -2.80 -9.30
C GLU A 72 18.49 -2.54 -8.03
N PRO A 73 18.30 -3.33 -6.96
CA PRO A 73 18.97 -3.10 -5.67
C PRO A 73 20.50 -2.99 -5.77
N GLU A 74 21.12 -3.71 -6.69
CA GLU A 74 22.56 -3.74 -6.91
C GLU A 74 23.09 -2.41 -7.46
N ASP A 75 22.27 -1.69 -8.23
CA ASP A 75 22.62 -0.44 -8.90
C ASP A 75 22.09 0.81 -8.16
N ALA A 76 21.37 0.62 -7.06
CA ALA A 76 20.75 1.71 -6.32
C ALA A 76 21.75 2.38 -5.36
N PHE A 77 21.63 3.70 -5.19
CA PHE A 77 22.35 4.46 -4.16
C PHE A 77 21.57 4.55 -2.85
N ASP A 78 20.25 4.45 -2.91
CA ASP A 78 19.36 4.50 -1.75
C ASP A 78 19.39 3.18 -0.99
N LEU A 79 19.74 3.22 0.29
CA LEU A 79 19.75 2.05 1.16
C LEU A 79 18.40 1.36 1.28
N SER A 80 17.30 2.12 1.16
CA SER A 80 15.95 1.57 1.17
C SER A 80 15.63 0.75 -0.08
N GLN A 81 16.37 0.98 -1.18
CA GLN A 81 16.30 0.18 -2.39
C GLN A 81 17.32 -0.95 -2.40
N GLN A 82 18.54 -0.73 -1.84
CA GLN A 82 19.60 -1.73 -1.81
C GLN A 82 19.31 -2.92 -0.89
N ILE A 83 18.72 -2.64 0.28
CA ILE A 83 18.64 -3.60 1.39
C ILE A 83 17.21 -4.04 1.58
N TYR A 84 16.92 -5.27 1.22
CA TYR A 84 15.59 -5.86 1.25
C TYR A 84 15.59 -7.27 1.86
N SER A 85 14.39 -7.83 2.09
CA SER A 85 14.21 -9.17 2.61
C SER A 85 14.72 -10.23 1.63
N LYS A 86 15.58 -11.11 2.10
CA LYS A 86 16.10 -12.27 1.35
C LYS A 86 15.32 -13.57 1.66
N ALA A 87 14.13 -13.43 2.26
CA ALA A 87 13.30 -14.59 2.57
C ALA A 87 12.90 -15.32 1.29
N LYS A 88 13.10 -16.64 1.30
CA LYS A 88 12.84 -17.51 0.16
C LYS A 88 11.34 -17.69 -0.09
N TYR A 89 11.02 -18.11 -1.30
CA TYR A 89 9.70 -18.59 -1.65
C TYR A 89 9.38 -19.89 -0.88
N LEU A 90 8.19 -19.96 -0.30
CA LEU A 90 7.74 -21.09 0.52
C LEU A 90 6.58 -21.87 -0.13
N GLY A 91 6.19 -21.50 -1.35
CA GLY A 91 5.05 -22.08 -2.05
C GLY A 91 3.75 -21.29 -1.88
N ASN A 92 2.78 -21.61 -2.74
CA ASN A 92 1.46 -20.98 -2.73
C ASN A 92 0.69 -21.32 -1.44
N GLY A 93 -0.12 -20.38 -0.96
CA GLY A 93 -0.99 -20.57 0.20
C GLY A 93 -0.54 -19.88 1.48
N SER A 94 0.65 -19.28 1.49
CA SER A 94 1.12 -18.42 2.59
C SER A 94 1.11 -16.96 2.18
N GLN A 95 0.95 -16.06 3.14
CA GLN A 95 1.03 -14.63 2.90
C GLN A 95 2.39 -14.21 2.36
N GLY A 96 2.41 -13.19 1.49
CA GLY A 96 3.65 -12.68 0.91
C GLY A 96 4.32 -13.64 -0.06
N GLN A 97 3.63 -14.68 -0.54
CA GLN A 97 4.17 -15.64 -1.49
C GLN A 97 3.64 -15.42 -2.92
N THR A 98 3.15 -14.21 -3.20
CA THR A 98 2.66 -13.83 -4.53
C THR A 98 3.60 -12.83 -5.19
N GLU A 99 3.62 -12.85 -6.50
CA GLU A 99 4.28 -11.84 -7.33
C GLU A 99 3.36 -10.63 -7.52
N VAL A 100 3.91 -9.43 -7.44
CA VAL A 100 3.17 -8.19 -7.70
C VAL A 100 2.75 -8.11 -9.15
N ARG A 101 1.48 -7.89 -9.42
CA ARG A 101 0.98 -7.63 -10.77
C ARG A 101 1.36 -6.22 -11.20
N LEU A 102 2.08 -6.12 -12.31
CA LEU A 102 2.50 -4.80 -12.83
C LEU A 102 1.36 -4.04 -13.52
N ASP A 103 0.40 -4.75 -14.08
CA ASP A 103 -0.75 -4.23 -14.82
C ASP A 103 -1.95 -3.84 -13.97
N TYR A 104 -1.81 -3.93 -12.64
CA TYR A 104 -2.89 -3.69 -11.70
C TYR A 104 -2.41 -2.91 -10.46
N VAL A 105 -3.34 -2.58 -9.56
CA VAL A 105 -3.00 -1.98 -8.27
C VAL A 105 -2.13 -2.93 -7.46
N ALA A 106 -1.23 -2.36 -6.67
CA ALA A 106 -0.36 -3.14 -5.81
C ALA A 106 -1.13 -3.82 -4.68
N PRO A 107 -0.63 -4.95 -4.16
CA PRO A 107 -1.20 -5.59 -2.99
C PRO A 107 -1.01 -4.72 -1.75
N THR A 108 -1.82 -4.99 -0.72
CA THR A 108 -1.68 -4.35 0.58
C THR A 108 -0.29 -4.59 1.18
N ILE A 109 0.42 -3.51 1.46
CA ILE A 109 1.69 -3.56 2.19
C ILE A 109 1.40 -3.77 3.68
N ARG A 110 1.85 -4.88 4.22
CA ARG A 110 1.60 -5.27 5.61
C ARG A 110 2.77 -4.97 6.52
N SER A 111 2.44 -4.72 7.79
CA SER A 111 3.40 -4.49 8.88
C SER A 111 4.05 -5.77 9.39
N GLU A 112 4.48 -6.66 8.52
CA GLU A 112 4.92 -7.97 8.98
C GLU A 112 6.42 -8.08 9.26
N HIS A 113 6.73 -8.95 10.23
CA HIS A 113 8.08 -9.39 10.52
C HIS A 113 8.48 -10.55 9.59
N HIS A 114 9.75 -10.66 9.26
CA HIS A 114 10.35 -11.87 8.69
C HIS A 114 10.00 -12.27 7.25
N GLY A 115 9.68 -11.29 6.38
CA GLY A 115 9.74 -11.55 4.94
C GLY A 115 8.46 -12.06 4.30
N ASN A 116 7.32 -11.75 4.90
CA ASN A 116 6.03 -11.95 4.24
C ASN A 116 5.67 -10.78 3.30
N ILE A 117 6.68 -10.06 2.82
CA ILE A 117 6.54 -9.05 1.78
C ILE A 117 6.43 -9.76 0.43
N GLU A 118 5.53 -9.33 -0.41
CA GLU A 118 5.30 -9.87 -1.74
C GLU A 118 6.57 -9.84 -2.59
N PHE A 119 6.63 -10.72 -3.59
CA PHE A 119 7.73 -10.74 -4.53
C PHE A 119 7.56 -9.65 -5.59
N ARG A 120 8.63 -8.88 -5.81
CA ARG A 120 8.72 -8.01 -6.97
C ARG A 120 8.73 -8.85 -8.24
N ARG A 121 9.43 -10.00 -8.16
CA ARG A 121 9.60 -10.96 -9.25
C ARG A 121 9.83 -12.35 -8.67
N LEU A 122 9.05 -13.32 -9.12
CA LEU A 122 9.30 -14.74 -8.91
C LEU A 122 10.14 -15.29 -10.06
N SER A 123 10.89 -16.38 -9.80
CA SER A 123 11.54 -17.14 -10.86
C SER A 123 10.49 -17.89 -11.71
N ALA A 124 10.86 -18.29 -12.91
CA ALA A 124 10.00 -19.11 -13.75
C ALA A 124 9.62 -20.45 -13.07
N GLU A 125 10.53 -21.02 -12.27
CA GLU A 125 10.31 -22.26 -11.50
C GLU A 125 9.21 -22.07 -10.44
N HIS A 126 9.09 -20.86 -9.88
CA HIS A 126 8.09 -20.51 -8.88
C HIS A 126 6.83 -19.85 -9.48
N GLY A 127 6.68 -19.89 -10.81
CA GLY A 127 5.50 -19.37 -11.50
C GLY A 127 5.55 -17.87 -11.76
N GLY A 128 6.74 -17.28 -11.87
CA GLY A 128 6.93 -15.88 -12.21
C GLY A 128 6.31 -15.52 -13.55
N THR A 129 5.69 -14.35 -13.62
CA THR A 129 4.95 -13.84 -14.79
C THR A 129 5.65 -12.70 -15.51
N HIS A 130 6.71 -12.13 -14.92
CA HIS A 130 7.48 -11.04 -15.52
C HIS A 130 8.53 -11.57 -16.52
N ILE A 131 8.04 -12.19 -17.59
CA ILE A 131 8.83 -12.95 -18.57
C ILE A 131 9.95 -12.12 -19.20
N GLU A 132 9.69 -10.84 -19.51
CA GLU A 132 10.68 -9.95 -20.11
C GLU A 132 11.86 -9.70 -19.15
N GLU A 133 11.58 -9.45 -17.88
CA GLU A 133 12.59 -9.21 -16.86
C GLU A 133 13.40 -10.49 -16.58
N LEU A 134 12.75 -11.64 -16.55
CA LEU A 134 13.40 -12.94 -16.40
C LEU A 134 14.29 -13.26 -17.60
N ALA A 135 13.86 -12.94 -18.81
CA ALA A 135 14.65 -13.12 -20.03
C ALA A 135 15.90 -12.22 -20.06
N MET A 136 15.86 -11.06 -19.41
CA MET A 136 17.02 -10.19 -19.20
C MET A 136 17.96 -10.68 -18.08
N GLY A 137 17.65 -11.82 -17.45
CA GLY A 137 18.47 -12.42 -16.39
C GLY A 137 18.25 -11.84 -15.00
N MET A 138 17.20 -11.03 -14.80
CA MET A 138 16.88 -10.49 -13.48
C MET A 138 16.44 -11.61 -12.54
N GLN A 139 16.89 -11.53 -11.28
CA GLN A 139 16.70 -12.59 -10.30
C GLN A 139 15.37 -12.45 -9.54
N GLU A 140 14.87 -13.59 -9.04
CA GLU A 140 13.79 -13.61 -8.07
C GLU A 140 14.14 -12.76 -6.85
N ARG A 141 13.23 -11.88 -6.47
CA ARG A 141 13.40 -11.05 -5.28
C ARG A 141 12.09 -10.52 -4.73
N ARG A 142 12.12 -10.18 -3.47
CA ARG A 142 11.01 -9.49 -2.81
C ARG A 142 11.04 -7.99 -3.10
N LEU A 143 9.90 -7.33 -2.87
CA LEU A 143 9.85 -5.86 -2.88
C LEU A 143 10.86 -5.29 -1.88
N THR A 144 11.47 -4.18 -2.23
CA THR A 144 12.35 -3.42 -1.35
C THR A 144 11.53 -2.52 -0.42
N PRO A 145 12.09 -2.01 0.69
CA PRO A 145 11.44 -0.96 1.48
C PRO A 145 11.09 0.28 0.66
N ARG A 146 11.91 0.67 -0.31
CA ARG A 146 11.63 1.80 -1.21
C ARG A 146 10.40 1.52 -2.07
N GLU A 147 10.32 0.36 -2.69
CA GLU A 147 9.18 -0.07 -3.49
C GLU A 147 7.90 -0.10 -2.66
N CYS A 148 7.95 -0.67 -1.45
CA CYS A 148 6.82 -0.67 -0.52
C CYS A 148 6.40 0.76 -0.12
N ALA A 149 7.35 1.65 0.13
CA ALA A 149 7.07 3.03 0.50
C ALA A 149 6.37 3.80 -0.62
N LEU A 150 6.82 3.63 -1.87
CA LEU A 150 6.20 4.26 -3.03
C LEU A 150 4.78 3.73 -3.27
N ILE A 151 4.57 2.42 -3.14
CA ILE A 151 3.24 1.80 -3.19
C ILE A 151 2.31 2.40 -2.13
N GLN A 152 2.83 2.64 -0.93
CA GLN A 152 2.13 3.32 0.17
C GLN A 152 2.08 4.85 0.01
N THR A 153 2.46 5.37 -1.16
CA THR A 153 2.43 6.81 -1.50
C THR A 153 3.33 7.71 -0.65
N PHE A 154 4.38 7.18 -0.03
CA PHE A 154 5.40 8.03 0.59
C PHE A 154 6.21 8.78 -0.47
N PRO A 155 6.71 9.98 -0.15
CA PRO A 155 7.60 10.72 -1.04
C PRO A 155 8.83 9.89 -1.45
N PRO A 156 9.31 10.02 -2.70
CA PRO A 156 10.40 9.19 -3.21
C PRO A 156 11.74 9.43 -2.51
N ASP A 157 11.92 10.55 -1.85
CA ASP A 157 13.12 10.95 -1.11
C ASP A 157 13.06 10.62 0.39
N TYR A 158 11.93 10.09 0.88
CA TYR A 158 11.79 9.74 2.30
C TYR A 158 12.69 8.54 2.64
N GLN A 159 13.58 8.70 3.61
CA GLN A 159 14.58 7.68 3.97
C GLN A 159 14.04 6.73 5.04
N PHE A 160 13.94 5.44 4.69
CA PHE A 160 13.50 4.40 5.62
C PHE A 160 14.63 3.53 6.16
N VAL A 161 15.66 3.25 5.35
CA VAL A 161 16.81 2.47 5.81
C VAL A 161 17.99 3.39 6.01
N MET A 162 18.50 3.45 7.24
CA MET A 162 19.58 4.36 7.61
C MET A 162 20.66 3.65 8.39
N LYS A 163 21.93 3.94 8.08
CA LYS A 163 23.08 3.48 8.86
C LYS A 163 23.24 4.33 10.12
N ASN A 164 23.74 3.71 11.18
CA ASN A 164 24.10 4.39 12.41
C ASN A 164 25.51 4.98 12.32
N GLY A 165 25.65 6.11 11.66
CA GLY A 165 26.94 6.77 11.46
C GLY A 165 28.01 5.82 10.92
N ASN A 166 29.17 5.76 11.56
CA ASN A 166 30.29 4.88 11.19
C ASN A 166 30.20 3.47 11.79
N SER A 167 29.14 3.15 12.52
CA SER A 167 28.97 1.81 13.10
C SER A 167 28.55 0.79 12.04
N ARG A 168 28.74 -0.50 12.33
CA ARG A 168 28.29 -1.60 11.48
C ARG A 168 26.76 -1.81 11.54
N GLY A 169 26.07 -1.13 12.46
CA GLY A 169 24.64 -1.27 12.69
C GLY A 169 23.81 -0.30 11.86
N PHE A 170 22.49 -0.53 11.89
CA PHE A 170 21.50 0.37 11.32
C PHE A 170 20.85 1.20 12.43
N LEU A 171 20.60 2.46 12.17
CA LEU A 171 19.68 3.28 12.96
C LEU A 171 18.24 2.81 12.68
N LEU A 172 17.93 2.52 11.41
CA LEU A 172 16.70 1.92 10.97
C LEU A 172 16.98 0.82 9.94
N SER A 173 16.68 -0.42 10.31
CA SER A 173 16.89 -1.59 9.45
C SER A 173 15.78 -1.76 8.42
N SER A 174 16.01 -2.57 7.39
CA SER A 174 14.97 -2.91 6.41
C SER A 174 13.74 -3.59 7.05
N SER A 175 13.93 -4.46 8.03
CA SER A 175 12.82 -5.09 8.77
C SER A 175 11.98 -4.07 9.53
N SER A 176 12.62 -3.10 10.16
CA SER A 176 11.92 -2.00 10.83
C SER A 176 11.22 -1.08 9.82
N ALA A 177 11.86 -0.84 8.67
CA ALA A 177 11.27 -0.05 7.58
C ALA A 177 9.97 -0.67 7.07
N TYR A 178 9.95 -1.97 6.74
CA TYR A 178 8.73 -2.67 6.32
C TYR A 178 7.61 -2.54 7.37
N LYS A 179 7.96 -2.71 8.64
CA LYS A 179 6.99 -2.59 9.72
C LYS A 179 6.39 -1.18 9.82
N ILE A 180 7.22 -0.15 9.71
CA ILE A 180 6.77 1.25 9.77
C ILE A 180 5.89 1.56 8.55
N ILE A 181 6.33 1.19 7.35
CA ILE A 181 5.61 1.43 6.10
C ILE A 181 4.24 0.74 6.15
N GLY A 182 4.20 -0.54 6.52
CA GLY A 182 2.96 -1.31 6.55
C GLY A 182 1.97 -0.90 7.65
N ASN A 183 2.43 -0.22 8.72
CA ASN A 183 1.57 0.34 9.75
C ASN A 183 1.08 1.77 9.44
N ALA A 184 1.64 2.41 8.44
CA ALA A 184 1.32 3.78 8.12
C ALA A 184 0.01 3.88 7.33
N VAL A 185 -0.77 4.91 7.59
CA VAL A 185 -1.79 5.36 6.65
C VAL A 185 -1.08 5.94 5.42
N PRO A 186 -1.45 5.56 4.19
CA PRO A 186 -0.84 6.12 2.99
C PRO A 186 -0.94 7.65 2.98
N PRO A 187 0.17 8.39 2.81
CA PRO A 187 0.18 9.85 2.91
C PRO A 187 -0.80 10.56 1.98
N VAL A 188 -0.96 10.09 0.74
CA VAL A 188 -1.93 10.67 -0.20
C VAL A 188 -3.37 10.42 0.24
N LEU A 189 -3.68 9.23 0.79
CA LEU A 189 -5.00 8.96 1.37
C LEU A 189 -5.27 9.87 2.57
N ALA A 190 -4.32 10.00 3.49
CA ALA A 190 -4.42 10.90 4.64
C ALA A 190 -4.64 12.35 4.22
N TYR A 191 -3.96 12.81 3.16
CA TYR A 191 -4.15 14.14 2.59
C TYR A 191 -5.58 14.36 2.08
N HIS A 192 -6.13 13.43 1.31
CA HIS A 192 -7.49 13.56 0.79
C HIS A 192 -8.54 13.52 1.90
N ILE A 193 -8.35 12.67 2.91
CA ILE A 193 -9.24 12.63 4.09
C ILE A 193 -9.17 13.97 4.84
N ALA A 194 -7.98 14.46 5.13
CA ALA A 194 -7.79 15.74 5.85
C ALA A 194 -8.40 16.91 5.07
N ARG A 195 -8.18 16.97 3.76
CA ARG A 195 -8.76 17.98 2.89
C ARG A 195 -10.28 17.94 2.89
N ARG A 196 -10.87 16.75 2.79
CA ARG A 196 -12.32 16.61 2.85
C ARG A 196 -12.90 17.04 4.20
N LEU A 197 -12.26 16.68 5.29
CA LEU A 197 -12.64 17.15 6.63
C LEU A 197 -12.56 18.67 6.74
N GLU A 198 -11.56 19.31 6.17
CA GLU A 198 -11.45 20.78 6.11
C GLU A 198 -12.63 21.39 5.34
N GLU A 199 -12.98 20.85 4.18
CA GLU A 199 -14.10 21.33 3.35
C GLU A 199 -15.45 21.27 4.08
N VAL A 200 -15.68 20.24 4.90
CA VAL A 200 -16.94 20.04 5.62
C VAL A 200 -16.89 20.49 7.09
N TRP A 201 -15.76 21.04 7.53
CA TRP A 201 -15.52 21.39 8.95
C TRP A 201 -16.60 22.27 9.56
N SER A 202 -17.00 23.33 8.85
CA SER A 202 -18.01 24.26 9.31
C SER A 202 -19.41 23.63 9.45
N LEU A 203 -19.69 22.55 8.70
CA LEU A 203 -20.95 21.82 8.79
C LEU A 203 -21.06 21.02 10.10
N TYR A 204 -19.91 20.54 10.61
CA TYR A 204 -19.84 19.74 11.83
C TYR A 204 -19.64 20.57 13.10
N PHE A 205 -18.82 21.62 13.03
CA PHE A 205 -18.35 22.31 14.23
C PHE A 205 -18.82 23.77 14.32
N GLY A 206 -19.54 24.26 13.29
CA GLY A 206 -19.93 25.66 13.20
C GLY A 206 -18.74 26.58 12.89
N ALA A 207 -19.02 27.78 12.36
CA ALA A 207 -18.01 28.81 12.16
C ALA A 207 -17.77 29.59 13.45
#